data_6cdb313e69d07e65d1fc66158e74a2a1
#
_entry.id   6cdb313e69d07e65d1fc66158e74a2a1
#
_cell.length_a   1.000
_cell.length_b   1.000
_cell.length_c   1.000
_cell.angle_alpha   90.00
_cell.angle_beta   90.00
_cell.angle_gamma   90.00
#
_symmetry.space_group_name_H-M   'P 1'
#
loop_
_entity.id
_entity.type
_entity.pdbx_description
1 polymer ?
#
loop_
_entity_poly.entity_id
_entity_poly.type
_entity_poly.pdbx_seq_one_letter_code
_entity_poly.pdbx_strand_id
1 'polypeptide(L)'
;KSDELRLPEVQFLKMPVDGVPGDTLLAVRQMRESGVQAIVVLGGDGTHRLVAHECGSIPLVCVSTGTNNAFPQHYEATVVGLVAGAMAMGGVSVEMACRRSKRLACTISGTPQIPALVDICVTTEQWVGARALWRPEHLQQLFLTFAEPGAIGLSAIGSLIQPVSRWGNAGLWVEFDAKADRSIHVPMAPGLMRRVGIR
;
A
#
# COMPACT_ATOMS: atom_id res chain seq x y z
N LYS A 1 26.41 -8.30 -37.69
CA LYS A 1 26.81 -7.35 -36.62
C LYS A 1 25.82 -7.57 -35.50
N SER A 2 26.26 -8.23 -34.42
CA SER A 2 25.48 -8.34 -33.20
C SER A 2 25.44 -6.93 -32.59
N ASP A 3 24.28 -6.28 -32.56
CA ASP A 3 24.06 -5.15 -31.70
C ASP A 3 24.18 -5.67 -30.26
N GLU A 4 25.33 -5.45 -29.65
CA GLU A 4 25.50 -5.72 -28.23
C GLU A 4 24.51 -4.87 -27.45
N LEU A 5 23.59 -5.53 -26.76
CA LEU A 5 22.65 -4.89 -25.86
C LEU A 5 23.46 -4.13 -24.78
N ARG A 6 23.55 -2.83 -24.91
CA ARG A 6 24.18 -2.00 -23.87
C ARG A 6 23.21 -1.93 -22.70
N LEU A 7 23.51 -2.68 -21.65
CA LEU A 7 22.79 -2.56 -20.38
C LEU A 7 23.11 -1.19 -19.75
N PRO A 8 22.13 -0.57 -19.08
CA PRO A 8 22.38 0.65 -18.34
C PRO A 8 23.39 0.41 -17.22
N GLU A 9 24.12 1.47 -16.84
CA GLU A 9 24.98 1.43 -15.67
C GLU A 9 24.17 1.16 -14.39
N VAL A 10 24.64 0.20 -13.60
CA VAL A 10 24.01 -0.16 -12.33
C VAL A 10 24.82 0.43 -11.18
N GLN A 11 24.19 1.22 -10.35
CA GLN A 11 24.78 1.78 -9.13
C GLN A 11 24.04 1.25 -7.90
N PHE A 12 24.80 0.79 -6.91
CA PHE A 12 24.26 0.37 -5.62
C PHE A 12 24.36 1.50 -4.61
N LEU A 13 23.29 1.69 -3.82
CA LEU A 13 23.30 2.65 -2.72
C LEU A 13 24.30 2.21 -1.66
N LYS A 14 25.17 3.13 -1.26
CA LYS A 14 26.13 2.90 -0.18
C LYS A 14 25.47 3.27 1.16
N MET A 15 24.89 2.28 1.82
CA MET A 15 24.22 2.47 3.11
C MET A 15 24.33 1.21 3.97
N PRO A 16 24.30 1.32 5.31
CA PRO A 16 24.13 0.16 6.16
C PRO A 16 22.77 -0.49 5.91
N VAL A 17 22.71 -1.82 6.06
CA VAL A 17 21.48 -2.60 5.92
C VAL A 17 21.32 -3.46 7.17
N ASP A 18 20.39 -3.08 8.03
CA ASP A 18 20.15 -3.71 9.33
C ASP A 18 18.92 -4.64 9.33
N GLY A 19 18.19 -4.72 8.18
CA GLY A 19 16.97 -5.51 8.04
C GLY A 19 15.75 -4.89 8.72
N VAL A 20 15.76 -3.57 8.90
CA VAL A 20 14.69 -2.82 9.58
C VAL A 20 13.95 -1.86 8.61
N PRO A 21 12.74 -1.43 8.95
CA PRO A 21 11.98 -0.47 8.13
C PRO A 21 12.75 0.82 7.81
N GLY A 22 13.69 1.22 8.68
CA GLY A 22 14.55 2.38 8.48
C GLY A 22 15.42 2.30 7.22
N ASP A 23 15.83 1.10 6.82
CA ASP A 23 16.64 0.90 5.61
C ASP A 23 15.87 1.35 4.36
N THR A 24 14.59 1.00 4.28
CA THR A 24 13.73 1.45 3.16
C THR A 24 13.58 2.97 3.13
N LEU A 25 13.38 3.60 4.27
CA LEU A 25 13.26 5.06 4.37
C LEU A 25 14.56 5.75 3.93
N LEU A 26 15.71 5.24 4.40
CA LEU A 26 17.02 5.77 4.04
C LEU A 26 17.30 5.60 2.54
N ALA A 27 17.03 4.42 1.98
CA ALA A 27 17.21 4.16 0.56
C ALA A 27 16.39 5.12 -0.31
N VAL A 28 15.10 5.29 -0.01
CA VAL A 28 14.23 6.21 -0.76
C VAL A 28 14.69 7.65 -0.65
N ARG A 29 15.16 8.07 0.52
CA ARG A 29 15.73 9.42 0.72
C ARG A 29 16.94 9.64 -0.16
N GLN A 30 17.90 8.70 -0.19
CA GLN A 30 19.07 8.79 -1.05
C GLN A 30 18.70 8.80 -2.54
N MET A 31 17.74 7.96 -2.96
CA MET A 31 17.24 7.97 -4.35
C MET A 31 16.64 9.34 -4.70
N ARG A 32 15.84 9.91 -3.80
CA ARG A 32 15.25 11.24 -4.01
C ARG A 32 16.31 12.33 -4.11
N GLU A 33 17.31 12.32 -3.24
CA GLU A 33 18.43 13.26 -3.26
C GLU A 33 19.28 13.11 -4.50
N SER A 34 19.37 11.91 -5.07
CA SER A 34 20.07 11.63 -6.34
C SER A 34 19.25 12.03 -7.58
N GLY A 35 18.01 12.49 -7.41
CA GLY A 35 17.18 13.01 -8.51
C GLY A 35 16.63 11.93 -9.44
N VAL A 36 16.36 10.72 -8.95
CA VAL A 36 15.75 9.65 -9.76
C VAL A 36 14.36 10.07 -10.27
N GLN A 37 14.04 9.67 -11.49
CA GLN A 37 12.80 10.06 -12.16
C GLN A 37 11.60 9.15 -11.83
N ALA A 38 11.86 7.92 -11.38
CA ALA A 38 10.87 6.96 -10.94
C ALA A 38 11.49 5.96 -9.97
N ILE A 39 10.67 5.38 -9.10
CA ILE A 39 11.08 4.29 -8.20
C ILE A 39 10.21 3.08 -8.46
N VAL A 40 10.83 1.95 -8.80
CA VAL A 40 10.16 0.65 -8.85
C VAL A 40 10.21 0.04 -7.45
N VAL A 41 9.04 -0.25 -6.89
CA VAL A 41 8.92 -0.82 -5.54
C VAL A 41 8.48 -2.26 -5.65
N LEU A 42 9.33 -3.18 -5.21
CA LEU A 42 9.02 -4.61 -5.13
C LEU A 42 8.71 -4.97 -3.67
N GLY A 43 7.46 -5.28 -3.36
CA GLY A 43 7.10 -5.58 -1.97
C GLY A 43 5.61 -5.66 -1.71
N GLY A 44 5.24 -5.71 -0.44
CA GLY A 44 3.87 -5.66 0.04
C GLY A 44 3.43 -4.26 0.49
N ASP A 45 2.23 -4.17 1.05
CA ASP A 45 1.63 -2.92 1.55
C ASP A 45 2.54 -2.18 2.54
N GLY A 46 3.23 -2.92 3.41
CA GLY A 46 4.16 -2.34 4.39
C GLY A 46 5.35 -1.62 3.75
N THR A 47 5.97 -2.22 2.74
CA THR A 47 7.08 -1.60 2.00
C THR A 47 6.61 -0.37 1.24
N HIS A 48 5.50 -0.49 0.51
CA HIS A 48 4.93 0.62 -0.24
C HIS A 48 4.56 1.81 0.64
N ARG A 49 4.05 1.56 1.84
CA ARG A 49 3.76 2.59 2.84
C ARG A 49 5.01 3.40 3.23
N LEU A 50 6.13 2.71 3.47
CA LEU A 50 7.40 3.35 3.81
C LEU A 50 7.94 4.18 2.64
N VAL A 51 7.92 3.61 1.43
CA VAL A 51 8.36 4.31 0.22
C VAL A 51 7.49 5.55 -0.03
N ALA A 52 6.16 5.42 0.04
CA ALA A 52 5.23 6.54 -0.15
C ALA A 52 5.35 7.63 0.93
N HIS A 53 5.93 7.32 2.08
CA HIS A 53 6.22 8.33 3.12
C HIS A 53 7.37 9.24 2.71
N GLU A 54 8.41 8.70 2.07
CA GLU A 54 9.67 9.40 1.77
C GLU A 54 9.82 9.84 0.30
N CYS A 55 9.08 9.26 -0.64
CA CYS A 55 9.30 9.48 -2.08
C CYS A 55 9.01 10.91 -2.56
N GLY A 56 8.30 11.72 -1.77
CA GLY A 56 7.88 13.06 -2.19
C GLY A 56 6.96 13.02 -3.41
N SER A 57 7.36 13.68 -4.50
CA SER A 57 6.62 13.70 -5.77
C SER A 57 7.12 12.70 -6.81
N ILE A 58 8.11 11.87 -6.46
CA ILE A 58 8.67 10.88 -7.40
C ILE A 58 7.61 9.81 -7.71
N PRO A 59 7.34 9.52 -8.99
CA PRO A 59 6.45 8.46 -9.40
C PRO A 59 6.89 7.09 -8.91
N LEU A 60 5.92 6.27 -8.49
CA LEU A 60 6.14 4.91 -8.02
C LEU A 60 5.53 3.90 -8.99
N VAL A 61 6.29 2.89 -9.38
CA VAL A 61 5.78 1.68 -10.02
C VAL A 61 5.64 0.62 -8.92
N CYS A 62 4.40 0.42 -8.48
CA CYS A 62 4.08 -0.38 -7.29
C CYS A 62 3.83 -1.84 -7.68
N VAL A 63 4.79 -2.72 -7.43
CA VAL A 63 4.75 -4.14 -7.82
C VAL A 63 4.59 -5.02 -6.58
N SER A 64 3.52 -5.81 -6.56
CA SER A 64 3.28 -6.79 -5.50
C SER A 64 4.19 -8.00 -5.67
N THR A 65 4.86 -8.39 -4.59
CA THR A 65 5.64 -9.64 -4.50
C THR A 65 5.05 -10.62 -3.49
N GLY A 66 3.89 -10.31 -2.92
CA GLY A 66 3.18 -11.14 -1.95
C GLY A 66 1.77 -11.50 -2.42
N THR A 67 1.07 -12.32 -1.62
CA THR A 67 -0.22 -12.90 -1.99
C THR A 67 -1.45 -12.12 -1.49
N ASN A 68 -1.31 -11.28 -0.47
CA ASN A 68 -2.42 -10.62 0.21
C ASN A 68 -2.24 -9.10 0.30
N ASN A 69 -1.74 -8.49 -0.77
CA ASN A 69 -1.55 -7.05 -0.82
C ASN A 69 -2.79 -6.37 -1.41
N ALA A 70 -3.18 -5.26 -0.82
CA ALA A 70 -4.31 -4.46 -1.29
C ALA A 70 -3.86 -3.28 -2.15
N PHE A 71 -2.72 -2.66 -1.85
CA PHE A 71 -2.25 -1.48 -2.57
C PHE A 71 -1.46 -1.82 -3.84
N PRO A 72 -0.32 -2.57 -3.81
CA PRO A 72 0.40 -2.90 -5.03
C PRO A 72 -0.31 -4.00 -5.82
N GLN A 73 -0.10 -4.01 -7.12
CA GLN A 73 -0.67 -5.00 -8.03
C GLN A 73 0.43 -5.90 -8.61
N HIS A 74 0.03 -7.07 -9.11
CA HIS A 74 0.93 -7.94 -9.85
C HIS A 74 1.07 -7.43 -11.28
N TYR A 75 2.30 -7.18 -11.70
CA TYR A 75 2.63 -6.79 -13.05
C TYR A 75 3.73 -7.70 -13.61
N GLU A 76 3.69 -7.91 -14.91
CA GLU A 76 4.76 -8.60 -15.63
C GLU A 76 6.02 -7.71 -15.64
N ALA A 77 7.19 -8.31 -15.39
CA ALA A 77 8.43 -7.58 -15.16
C ALA A 77 8.89 -6.73 -16.36
N THR A 78 8.67 -7.21 -17.59
CA THR A 78 9.00 -6.47 -18.79
C THR A 78 8.17 -5.19 -18.91
N VAL A 79 6.88 -5.26 -18.58
CA VAL A 79 5.99 -4.08 -18.58
C VAL A 79 6.46 -3.06 -17.54
N VAL A 80 6.84 -3.53 -16.36
CA VAL A 80 7.41 -2.67 -15.29
C VAL A 80 8.66 -1.95 -15.77
N GLY A 81 9.59 -2.70 -16.40
CA GLY A 81 10.82 -2.14 -16.95
C GLY A 81 10.58 -1.12 -18.06
N LEU A 82 9.66 -1.40 -18.99
CA LEU A 82 9.31 -0.49 -20.07
C LEU A 82 8.69 0.81 -19.53
N VAL A 83 7.78 0.73 -18.56
CA VAL A 83 7.17 1.92 -17.97
C VAL A 83 8.18 2.76 -17.22
N ALA A 84 9.02 2.13 -16.39
CA ALA A 84 10.06 2.81 -15.64
C ALA A 84 11.09 3.47 -16.58
N GLY A 85 11.51 2.76 -17.63
CA GLY A 85 12.43 3.28 -18.65
C GLY A 85 11.85 4.45 -19.44
N ALA A 86 10.59 4.34 -19.89
CA ALA A 86 9.92 5.42 -20.60
C ALA A 86 9.79 6.69 -19.74
N MET A 87 9.48 6.52 -18.45
CA MET A 87 9.46 7.62 -17.48
C MET A 87 10.83 8.26 -17.30
N ALA A 88 11.86 7.44 -17.07
CA ALA A 88 13.23 7.90 -16.83
C ALA A 88 13.83 8.66 -18.04
N MET A 89 13.45 8.26 -19.26
CA MET A 89 13.89 8.90 -20.50
C MET A 89 13.05 10.12 -20.90
N GLY A 90 12.02 10.47 -20.13
CA GLY A 90 11.10 11.55 -20.47
C GLY A 90 10.20 11.26 -21.69
N GLY A 91 10.10 9.99 -22.09
CA GLY A 91 9.25 9.56 -23.20
C GLY A 91 7.75 9.61 -22.89
N VAL A 92 7.41 9.63 -21.61
CA VAL A 92 6.02 9.77 -21.13
C VAL A 92 6.00 10.75 -19.96
N SER A 93 5.08 11.72 -19.99
CA SER A 93 4.94 12.66 -18.89
C SER A 93 4.28 12.02 -17.65
N VAL A 94 4.59 12.58 -16.48
CA VAL A 94 3.99 12.11 -15.20
C VAL A 94 2.47 12.19 -15.23
N GLU A 95 1.93 13.25 -15.82
CA GLU A 95 0.48 13.49 -15.90
C GLU A 95 -0.22 12.42 -16.74
N MET A 96 0.44 11.91 -17.78
CA MET A 96 -0.12 10.84 -18.63
C MET A 96 0.04 9.46 -18.02
N ALA A 97 1.18 9.18 -17.36
CA ALA A 97 1.53 7.85 -16.88
C ALA A 97 1.05 7.58 -15.46
N CYS A 98 0.85 8.62 -14.63
CA CYS A 98 0.63 8.47 -13.21
C CYS A 98 -0.76 8.95 -12.78
N ARG A 99 -1.27 8.30 -11.75
CA ARG A 99 -2.46 8.76 -11.02
C ARG A 99 -2.11 9.00 -9.57
N ARG A 100 -2.62 10.08 -9.01
CA ARG A 100 -2.47 10.35 -7.59
C ARG A 100 -3.33 9.37 -6.79
N SER A 101 -2.73 8.73 -5.81
CA SER A 101 -3.43 7.92 -4.84
C SER A 101 -3.59 8.68 -3.52
N LYS A 102 -4.40 8.12 -2.62
CA LYS A 102 -4.69 8.67 -1.29
C LYS A 102 -3.84 7.99 -0.23
N ARG A 103 -3.65 8.67 0.87
CA ARG A 103 -3.16 8.08 2.12
C ARG A 103 -3.98 8.59 3.29
N LEU A 104 -4.10 7.77 4.31
CA LEU A 104 -4.52 8.21 5.63
C LEU A 104 -3.31 8.68 6.41
N ALA A 105 -3.53 9.64 7.29
CA ALA A 105 -2.54 10.09 8.24
C ALA A 105 -3.15 10.05 9.64
N CYS A 106 -2.61 9.19 10.49
CA CYS A 106 -3.02 9.08 11.88
C CYS A 106 -2.06 9.87 12.76
N THR A 107 -2.61 10.70 13.62
CA THR A 107 -1.85 11.40 14.66
C THR A 107 -2.32 10.92 16.01
N ILE A 108 -1.42 10.34 16.78
CA ILE A 108 -1.64 9.96 18.18
C ILE A 108 -0.84 10.94 19.03
N SER A 109 -1.44 11.47 20.09
CA SER A 109 -0.79 12.45 20.96
C SER A 109 0.64 12.03 21.35
N GLY A 110 1.61 12.91 21.08
CA GLY A 110 3.03 12.67 21.40
C GLY A 110 3.78 11.76 20.44
N THR A 111 3.17 11.29 19.36
CA THR A 111 3.84 10.45 18.35
C THR A 111 3.94 11.15 16.99
N PRO A 112 4.95 10.81 16.17
CA PRO A 112 4.99 11.21 14.77
C PRO A 112 3.76 10.69 14.02
N GLN A 113 3.38 11.40 12.97
CA GLN A 113 2.28 10.99 12.11
C GLN A 113 2.56 9.62 11.45
N ILE A 114 1.59 8.71 11.53
CA ILE A 114 1.66 7.38 10.96
C ILE A 114 0.87 7.37 9.65
N PRO A 115 1.53 7.19 8.50
CA PRO A 115 0.83 7.07 7.22
C PRO A 115 0.27 5.65 7.02
N ALA A 116 -0.85 5.55 6.31
CA ALA A 116 -1.38 4.29 5.80
C ALA A 116 -1.88 4.45 4.36
N LEU A 117 -1.60 3.47 3.50
CA LEU A 117 -2.02 3.48 2.10
C LEU A 117 -3.36 2.77 1.89
N VAL A 118 -3.71 1.85 2.76
CA VAL A 118 -4.92 1.02 2.64
C VAL A 118 -5.89 1.37 3.74
N ASP A 119 -5.55 1.05 4.97
CA ASP A 119 -6.44 1.20 6.12
C ASP A 119 -5.73 1.55 7.42
N ILE A 120 -6.52 2.07 8.36
CA ILE A 120 -6.18 2.19 9.78
C ILE A 120 -7.33 1.58 10.56
N CYS A 121 -7.04 0.59 11.39
CA CYS A 121 -8.01 -0.06 12.25
C CYS A 121 -7.76 0.26 13.72
N VAL A 122 -8.82 0.65 14.44
CA VAL A 122 -8.84 0.74 15.89
C VAL A 122 -9.38 -0.57 16.43
N THR A 123 -8.63 -1.20 17.32
CA THR A 123 -8.98 -2.51 17.89
C THR A 123 -8.69 -2.56 19.38
N THR A 124 -9.42 -3.41 20.10
CA THR A 124 -9.11 -3.77 21.49
C THR A 124 -8.08 -4.88 21.60
N GLU A 125 -7.67 -5.50 20.49
CA GLU A 125 -6.67 -6.55 20.48
C GLU A 125 -5.29 -5.98 20.78
N GLN A 126 -4.67 -6.43 21.87
CA GLN A 126 -3.37 -5.92 22.32
C GLN A 126 -2.19 -6.57 21.57
N TRP A 127 -2.37 -7.80 21.10
CA TRP A 127 -1.33 -8.58 20.44
C TRP A 127 -1.79 -9.02 19.05
N VAL A 128 -1.25 -8.39 18.02
CA VAL A 128 -1.56 -8.73 16.64
C VAL A 128 -0.44 -9.62 16.11
N GLY A 129 -0.63 -10.95 16.21
CA GLY A 129 0.26 -11.93 15.58
C GLY A 129 0.15 -11.86 14.06
N ALA A 130 1.25 -12.09 13.36
CA ALA A 130 1.35 -12.02 11.90
C ALA A 130 0.80 -10.71 11.28
N ARG A 131 0.63 -9.67 12.08
CA ARG A 131 0.06 -8.36 11.70
C ARG A 131 -1.31 -8.47 11.00
N ALA A 132 -2.12 -9.46 11.37
CA ALA A 132 -3.44 -9.68 10.82
C ALA A 132 -4.50 -9.72 11.93
N LEU A 133 -5.61 -9.03 11.73
CA LEU A 133 -6.76 -9.03 12.63
C LEU A 133 -7.77 -10.07 12.14
N TRP A 134 -8.02 -11.10 12.95
CA TRP A 134 -8.84 -12.26 12.59
C TRP A 134 -10.15 -12.32 13.37
N ARG A 135 -10.28 -11.50 14.42
CA ARG A 135 -11.37 -11.51 15.39
C ARG A 135 -12.20 -10.24 15.26
N PRO A 136 -13.34 -10.31 14.56
CA PRO A 136 -14.20 -9.14 14.35
C PRO A 136 -14.71 -8.51 15.63
N GLU A 137 -14.87 -9.29 16.71
CA GLU A 137 -15.33 -8.84 18.01
C GLU A 137 -14.41 -7.82 18.69
N HIS A 138 -13.15 -7.73 18.25
CA HIS A 138 -12.17 -6.76 18.75
C HIS A 138 -12.09 -5.49 17.91
N LEU A 139 -12.72 -5.47 16.72
CA LEU A 139 -12.72 -4.30 15.86
C LEU A 139 -13.63 -3.22 16.45
N GLN A 140 -13.16 -1.98 16.48
CA GLN A 140 -13.93 -0.81 16.91
C GLN A 140 -14.22 0.13 15.75
N GLN A 141 -13.20 0.54 15.02
CA GLN A 141 -13.32 1.46 13.90
C GLN A 141 -12.35 1.07 12.77
N LEU A 142 -12.75 1.30 11.55
CA LEU A 142 -11.94 1.09 10.37
C LEU A 142 -12.03 2.30 9.44
N PHE A 143 -10.88 2.85 9.09
CA PHE A 143 -10.73 3.93 8.14
C PHE A 143 -10.04 3.38 6.91
N LEU A 144 -10.66 3.52 5.74
CA LEU A 144 -10.17 3.01 4.47
C LEU A 144 -9.88 4.15 3.49
N THR A 145 -8.75 4.10 2.82
CA THR A 145 -8.46 4.99 1.69
C THR A 145 -9.29 4.60 0.48
N PHE A 146 -9.44 3.31 0.24
CA PHE A 146 -10.26 2.71 -0.81
C PHE A 146 -10.84 1.37 -0.37
N ALA A 147 -11.89 0.93 -1.05
CA ALA A 147 -12.55 -0.34 -0.80
C ALA A 147 -13.02 -0.90 -2.15
N GLU A 148 -12.19 -1.72 -2.79
CA GLU A 148 -12.43 -2.25 -4.13
C GLU A 148 -12.94 -3.70 -4.05
N PRO A 149 -13.84 -4.11 -4.94
CA PRO A 149 -14.32 -5.50 -5.03
C PRO A 149 -13.15 -6.49 -5.21
N GLY A 150 -13.28 -7.67 -4.59
CA GLY A 150 -12.26 -8.72 -4.65
C GLY A 150 -11.17 -8.60 -3.59
N ALA A 151 -11.19 -7.58 -2.73
CA ALA A 151 -10.29 -7.46 -1.59
C ALA A 151 -10.53 -8.57 -0.56
N ILE A 152 -9.49 -8.89 0.22
CA ILE A 152 -9.51 -9.80 1.37
C ILE A 152 -9.09 -9.02 2.61
N GLY A 153 -9.54 -9.45 3.79
CA GLY A 153 -9.21 -8.83 5.07
C GLY A 153 -10.04 -7.58 5.34
N LEU A 154 -9.45 -6.59 6.00
CA LEU A 154 -10.15 -5.38 6.41
C LEU A 154 -10.73 -4.58 5.23
N SER A 155 -10.02 -4.52 4.11
CA SER A 155 -10.48 -3.83 2.90
C SER A 155 -11.74 -4.47 2.31
N ALA A 156 -11.94 -5.79 2.49
CA ALA A 156 -13.16 -6.49 2.05
C ALA A 156 -14.40 -6.00 2.80
N ILE A 157 -14.27 -5.62 4.06
CA ILE A 157 -15.37 -5.05 4.85
C ILE A 157 -15.94 -3.82 4.14
N GLY A 158 -15.05 -2.89 3.78
CA GLY A 158 -15.46 -1.68 3.08
C GLY A 158 -16.13 -1.96 1.73
N SER A 159 -15.55 -2.84 0.92
CA SER A 159 -16.05 -3.16 -0.41
C SER A 159 -17.45 -3.79 -0.40
N LEU A 160 -17.78 -4.53 0.66
CA LEU A 160 -19.10 -5.14 0.85
C LEU A 160 -20.15 -4.17 1.39
N ILE A 161 -19.71 -3.08 2.04
CA ILE A 161 -20.62 -2.04 2.56
C ILE A 161 -20.86 -0.99 1.49
N GLN A 162 -19.77 -0.41 0.99
CA GLN A 162 -19.79 0.66 -0.01
C GLN A 162 -18.44 0.71 -0.73
N PRO A 163 -18.39 0.27 -2.00
CA PRO A 163 -17.16 0.36 -2.78
C PRO A 163 -16.67 1.80 -2.91
N VAL A 164 -15.37 2.01 -2.70
CA VAL A 164 -14.70 3.30 -2.83
C VAL A 164 -13.46 3.15 -3.69
N SER A 165 -13.41 3.90 -4.78
CA SER A 165 -12.29 3.87 -5.72
C SER A 165 -11.00 4.41 -5.08
N ARG A 166 -9.86 3.79 -5.38
CA ARG A 166 -8.53 4.29 -4.98
C ARG A 166 -8.16 5.63 -5.62
N TRP A 167 -8.80 5.99 -6.70
CA TRP A 167 -8.50 7.20 -7.47
C TRP A 167 -9.37 8.42 -7.14
N GLY A 168 -10.42 8.22 -6.36
CA GLY A 168 -11.30 9.32 -5.93
C GLY A 168 -10.79 10.04 -4.68
N ASN A 169 -11.49 11.08 -4.25
CA ASN A 169 -11.13 11.87 -3.06
C ASN A 169 -11.80 11.40 -1.77
N ALA A 170 -12.74 10.45 -1.86
CA ALA A 170 -13.46 9.90 -0.72
C ALA A 170 -12.69 8.72 -0.11
N GLY A 171 -12.82 8.54 1.20
CA GLY A 171 -12.50 7.32 1.93
C GLY A 171 -13.77 6.75 2.55
N LEU A 172 -13.64 5.67 3.29
CA LEU A 172 -14.74 5.07 4.03
C LEU A 172 -14.35 4.94 5.50
N TRP A 173 -15.29 5.29 6.36
CA TRP A 173 -15.22 5.03 7.79
C TRP A 173 -16.33 4.05 8.18
N VAL A 174 -15.97 3.03 8.95
CA VAL A 174 -16.87 1.99 9.45
C VAL A 174 -16.72 1.90 10.95
N GLU A 175 -17.82 1.93 11.66
CA GLU A 175 -17.93 1.60 13.08
C GLU A 175 -18.43 0.17 13.25
N PHE A 176 -17.84 -0.55 14.20
CA PHE A 176 -18.20 -1.93 14.48
C PHE A 176 -18.95 -2.05 15.80
N ASP A 177 -19.94 -2.94 15.81
CA ASP A 177 -20.64 -3.34 17.02
C ASP A 177 -20.98 -4.83 16.92
N ALA A 178 -20.34 -5.64 17.75
CA ALA A 178 -20.54 -7.09 17.76
C ALA A 178 -22.01 -7.49 18.06
N LYS A 179 -22.80 -6.57 18.65
CA LYS A 179 -24.21 -6.78 19.00
C LYS A 179 -25.18 -6.12 18.01
N ALA A 180 -24.66 -5.51 16.93
CA ALA A 180 -25.50 -4.87 15.94
C ALA A 180 -26.40 -5.88 15.22
N ASP A 181 -27.64 -5.48 14.94
CA ASP A 181 -28.55 -6.27 14.10
C ASP A 181 -28.06 -6.36 12.66
N ARG A 182 -27.45 -5.29 12.16
CA ARG A 182 -26.85 -5.27 10.84
C ARG A 182 -25.49 -5.96 10.88
N SER A 183 -25.31 -6.97 10.02
CA SER A 183 -24.03 -7.68 9.88
C SER A 183 -23.79 -8.15 8.46
N ILE A 184 -22.51 -8.33 8.14
CA ILE A 184 -22.05 -8.87 6.85
C ILE A 184 -21.12 -10.06 7.07
N HIS A 185 -21.01 -10.92 6.06
CA HIS A 185 -20.01 -11.99 6.04
C HIS A 185 -18.83 -11.56 5.18
N VAL A 186 -17.63 -11.59 5.77
CA VAL A 186 -16.42 -11.02 5.19
C VAL A 186 -15.33 -12.09 5.07
N PRO A 187 -14.64 -12.20 3.94
CA PRO A 187 -13.43 -13.01 3.81
C PRO A 187 -12.26 -12.31 4.51
N MET A 188 -12.08 -12.59 5.81
CA MET A 188 -11.01 -11.96 6.61
C MET A 188 -9.61 -12.49 6.23
N ALA A 189 -9.53 -13.69 5.72
CA ALA A 189 -8.33 -14.30 5.15
C ALA A 189 -8.73 -15.38 4.14
N PRO A 190 -7.81 -15.89 3.31
CA PRO A 190 -8.09 -17.02 2.44
C PRO A 190 -8.69 -18.20 3.20
N GLY A 191 -9.89 -18.63 2.80
CA GLY A 191 -10.63 -19.69 3.48
C GLY A 191 -11.27 -19.33 4.83
N LEU A 192 -11.17 -18.09 5.28
CA LEU A 192 -11.69 -17.66 6.57
C LEU A 192 -12.79 -16.61 6.42
N MET A 193 -14.04 -17.06 6.46
CA MET A 193 -15.21 -16.16 6.53
C MET A 193 -15.55 -15.82 7.98
N ARG A 194 -15.88 -14.56 8.24
CA ARG A 194 -16.35 -14.08 9.57
C ARG A 194 -17.58 -13.19 9.41
N ARG A 195 -18.46 -13.27 10.39
CA ARG A 195 -19.56 -12.33 10.54
C ARG A 195 -19.05 -11.08 11.25
N VAL A 196 -19.33 -9.91 10.69
CA VAL A 196 -18.92 -8.61 11.21
C VAL A 196 -20.17 -7.76 11.44
N GLY A 197 -20.39 -7.32 12.66
CA GLY A 197 -21.47 -6.40 13.03
C GLY A 197 -21.08 -4.96 12.71
N ILE A 198 -22.01 -4.18 12.13
CA ILE A 198 -21.79 -2.82 11.66
C ILE A 198 -22.83 -1.91 12.30
N ARG A 199 -22.36 -0.75 12.75
CA ARG A 199 -23.22 0.29 13.33
C ARG A 199 -23.69 1.30 12.30
#